data_ab82819cd8ad5c85ff7f2dbf919dde49
#
_entry.id   ab82819cd8ad5c85ff7f2dbf919dde49
#
_cell.length_a   1.000
_cell.length_b   1.000
_cell.length_c   1.000
_cell.angle_alpha   90.00
_cell.angle_beta   90.00
_cell.angle_gamma   90.00
#
_symmetry.space_group_name_H-M   'P 1'
#
loop_
_entity.id
_entity.type
_entity.pdbx_description
1 polymer ?
#
loop_
_entity_poly.entity_id
_entity_poly.type
_entity_poly.pdbx_seq_one_letter_code
_entity_poly.pdbx_strand_id
1 'polypeptide(L)'
;MAVYFSMILVSITIFTGIVWLIDKVYLAPQRQLKLNSVQKNQGDSIRGEITEKLIEPSAFVDNCVQIFPVIAFVLILRSFLYEPFQIPSGSMMPTLLVGDFILVNKYNYGLRDPIFRHKFISNGSPERGDVVVFKYPIDPNIDFIKRVIGLPGDSIIYRNKLLYIKQACQAPQLQCPKFELVKESFKNKGEYSINQQALIGYTSDMPNKSHDILIDDQINVPASFYCRDSGINLCRQEGTKQDEFIVPKGHYFVMGDNRDHSADSRFWGF
;
A
#
# COMPACT_ATOMS: atom_id res chain seq x y z
N MET A 1 -5.26 12.61 -3.22
CA MET A 1 -5.09 13.23 -1.88
C MET A 1 -3.84 12.75 -1.15
N ALA A 2 -3.51 11.46 -1.12
CA ALA A 2 -2.34 10.94 -0.38
C ALA A 2 -0.98 11.52 -0.84
N VAL A 3 -0.80 11.76 -2.16
CA VAL A 3 0.45 12.32 -2.70
C VAL A 3 0.68 13.76 -2.22
N TYR A 4 -0.35 14.61 -2.28
CA TYR A 4 -0.24 16.00 -1.82
C TYR A 4 0.07 16.09 -0.34
N PHE A 5 -0.56 15.24 0.47
CA PHE A 5 -0.27 15.19 1.90
C PHE A 5 1.18 14.79 2.19
N SER A 6 1.71 13.80 1.46
CA SER A 6 3.12 13.39 1.60
C SER A 6 4.08 14.51 1.20
N MET A 7 3.80 15.23 0.11
CA MET A 7 4.61 16.37 -0.33
C MET A 7 4.61 17.50 0.69
N ILE A 8 3.44 17.84 1.26
CA ILE A 8 3.31 18.86 2.30
C ILE A 8 4.11 18.45 3.54
N LEU A 9 3.97 17.20 3.99
CA LEU A 9 4.68 16.70 5.18
C LEU A 9 6.20 16.74 4.98
N VAL A 10 6.70 16.32 3.81
CA VAL A 10 8.13 16.40 3.45
C VAL A 10 8.60 17.86 3.46
N SER A 11 7.84 18.77 2.82
CA SER A 11 8.21 20.19 2.75
C SER A 11 8.30 20.84 4.14
N ILE A 12 7.33 20.57 5.02
CA ILE A 12 7.33 21.08 6.39
C ILE A 12 8.51 20.49 7.18
N THR A 13 8.78 19.19 7.01
CA THR A 13 9.91 18.53 7.70
C THR A 13 11.25 19.13 7.27
N ILE A 14 11.44 19.34 5.97
CA ILE A 14 12.68 19.96 5.46
C ILE A 14 12.82 21.39 6.00
N PHE A 15 11.75 22.18 5.95
CA PHE A 15 11.76 23.56 6.42
C PHE A 15 12.10 23.65 7.92
N THR A 16 11.37 22.92 8.75
CA THR A 16 11.61 22.90 10.21
C THR A 16 12.99 22.31 10.55
N GLY A 17 13.46 21.32 9.79
CA GLY A 17 14.78 20.72 9.93
C GLY A 17 15.92 21.71 9.60
N ILE A 18 15.75 22.53 8.56
CA ILE A 18 16.72 23.60 8.23
C ILE A 18 16.78 24.62 9.37
N VAL A 19 15.63 25.06 9.89
CA VAL A 19 15.59 26.00 11.02
C VAL A 19 16.25 25.39 12.25
N TRP A 20 15.95 24.12 12.56
CA TRP A 20 16.58 23.37 13.65
C TRP A 20 18.10 23.29 13.49
N LEU A 21 18.60 23.01 12.28
CA LEU A 21 20.03 22.91 11.99
C LEU A 21 20.72 24.27 12.14
N ILE A 22 20.12 25.35 11.62
CA ILE A 22 20.61 26.69 11.73
C ILE A 22 20.66 27.11 13.21
N ASP A 23 19.62 26.82 13.96
CA ASP A 23 19.61 27.09 15.40
C ASP A 23 20.74 26.36 16.11
N LYS A 24 20.86 25.06 15.90
CA LYS A 24 21.87 24.23 16.57
C LYS A 24 23.32 24.63 16.22
N VAL A 25 23.58 24.99 14.96
CA VAL A 25 24.95 25.23 14.47
C VAL A 25 25.36 26.69 14.66
N TYR A 26 24.47 27.66 14.51
CA TYR A 26 24.80 29.09 14.50
C TYR A 26 24.17 29.86 15.67
N LEU A 27 22.84 29.73 15.86
CA LEU A 27 22.17 30.64 16.82
C LEU A 27 22.37 30.22 18.28
N ALA A 28 22.30 28.95 18.60
CA ALA A 28 22.51 28.46 19.96
C ALA A 28 23.92 28.71 20.48
N PRO A 29 25.02 28.45 19.71
CA PRO A 29 26.36 28.82 20.13
C PRO A 29 26.54 30.33 20.34
N GLN A 30 25.96 31.15 19.46
CA GLN A 30 26.02 32.62 19.63
C GLN A 30 25.29 33.10 20.88
N ARG A 31 24.13 32.51 21.21
CA ARG A 31 23.42 32.79 22.47
C ARG A 31 24.28 32.43 23.68
N GLN A 32 24.95 31.26 23.65
CA GLN A 32 25.86 30.85 24.72
C GLN A 32 27.09 31.77 24.87
N LEU A 33 27.69 32.20 23.76
CA LEU A 33 28.81 33.16 23.79
C LEU A 33 28.40 34.51 24.39
N LYS A 34 27.23 35.03 24.03
CA LYS A 34 26.66 36.24 24.62
C LYS A 34 26.45 36.08 26.13
N LEU A 35 25.88 34.95 26.56
CA LEU A 35 25.69 34.65 27.97
C LEU A 35 27.04 34.68 28.73
N ASN A 36 28.04 33.97 28.23
CA ASN A 36 29.36 33.89 28.85
C ASN A 36 30.03 35.27 28.94
N SER A 37 29.82 36.14 27.93
CA SER A 37 30.36 37.51 27.95
C SER A 37 29.67 38.41 28.99
N VAL A 38 28.36 38.23 29.18
CA VAL A 38 27.57 38.96 30.18
C VAL A 38 27.95 38.51 31.60
N GLN A 39 28.07 37.19 31.81
CA GLN A 39 28.50 36.64 33.11
C GLN A 39 29.91 37.07 33.50
N LYS A 40 30.85 37.18 32.54
CA LYS A 40 32.21 37.63 32.78
C LYS A 40 32.30 39.10 33.16
N ASN A 41 31.39 39.94 32.63
CA ASN A 41 31.43 41.38 32.83
C ASN A 41 30.68 41.91 34.07
N GLN A 42 29.69 41.17 34.58
CA GLN A 42 28.77 41.64 35.63
C GLN A 42 28.77 40.81 36.93
N GLY A 43 29.63 39.79 37.05
CA GLY A 43 29.71 38.92 38.22
C GLY A 43 28.43 38.10 38.48
N ASP A 44 28.48 37.27 39.52
CA ASP A 44 27.42 36.27 39.85
C ASP A 44 26.05 36.84 40.29
N SER A 45 25.88 38.17 40.26
CA SER A 45 24.65 38.82 40.80
C SER A 45 23.44 38.82 39.87
N ILE A 46 23.59 38.39 38.60
CA ILE A 46 22.49 38.29 37.67
C ILE A 46 22.13 36.82 37.51
N ARG A 47 21.56 36.21 38.54
CA ARG A 47 20.98 34.88 38.49
C ARG A 47 19.46 34.98 38.30
N GLY A 48 18.94 34.37 37.26
CA GLY A 48 17.51 34.10 37.06
C GLY A 48 16.98 34.62 35.74
N GLU A 49 16.07 35.54 35.75
CA GLU A 49 15.19 35.97 34.67
C GLU A 49 15.90 36.59 33.43
N ILE A 50 17.03 37.31 33.65
CA ILE A 50 17.79 37.94 32.55
C ILE A 50 18.59 36.88 31.78
N THR A 51 19.10 35.88 32.51
CA THR A 51 19.86 34.78 31.92
C THR A 51 18.97 33.88 31.05
N GLU A 52 17.75 33.59 31.49
CA GLU A 52 16.77 32.84 30.71
C GLU A 52 16.40 33.57 29.41
N LYS A 53 16.08 34.88 29.49
CA LYS A 53 15.71 35.67 28.31
C LYS A 53 16.84 35.84 27.28
N LEU A 54 18.09 35.75 27.69
CA LEU A 54 19.27 35.84 26.79
C LEU A 54 19.52 34.52 26.03
N ILE A 55 19.09 33.37 26.57
CA ILE A 55 19.27 32.04 26.00
C ILE A 55 18.04 31.63 25.18
N GLU A 56 16.85 32.17 25.49
CA GLU A 56 15.61 31.83 24.80
C GLU A 56 15.72 32.14 23.31
N PRO A 57 15.45 31.13 22.44
CA PRO A 57 15.27 31.35 21.01
C PRO A 57 14.04 32.23 20.77
N SER A 58 13.95 32.86 19.60
CA SER A 58 12.70 33.51 19.22
C SER A 58 11.57 32.47 19.19
N ALA A 59 10.35 32.86 19.55
CA ALA A 59 9.19 31.96 19.61
C ALA A 59 8.98 31.12 18.30
N PHE A 60 9.33 31.72 17.15
CA PHE A 60 9.29 31.04 15.87
C PHE A 60 10.33 29.90 15.78
N VAL A 61 11.57 30.17 16.15
CA VAL A 61 12.66 29.18 16.13
C VAL A 61 12.37 28.07 17.12
N ASP A 62 11.93 28.43 18.33
CA ASP A 62 11.60 27.49 19.39
C ASP A 62 10.50 26.51 18.94
N ASN A 63 9.40 27.01 18.37
CA ASN A 63 8.35 26.17 17.82
C ASN A 63 8.88 25.22 16.71
N CYS A 64 9.71 25.70 15.80
CA CYS A 64 10.29 24.87 14.75
C CYS A 64 11.21 23.78 15.33
N VAL A 65 12.01 24.09 16.33
CA VAL A 65 12.92 23.16 17.00
C VAL A 65 12.16 22.06 17.74
N GLN A 66 11.06 22.42 18.42
CA GLN A 66 10.24 21.47 19.17
C GLN A 66 9.40 20.56 18.25
N ILE A 67 8.84 21.12 17.17
CA ILE A 67 7.96 20.37 16.25
C ILE A 67 8.77 19.46 15.31
N PHE A 68 9.97 19.85 14.90
CA PHE A 68 10.78 19.11 13.92
C PHE A 68 10.94 17.61 14.24
N PRO A 69 11.41 17.20 15.46
CA PRO A 69 11.61 15.77 15.73
C PRO A 69 10.33 14.97 15.67
N VAL A 70 9.19 15.54 16.05
CA VAL A 70 7.87 14.88 15.99
C VAL A 70 7.44 14.68 14.55
N ILE A 71 7.52 15.72 13.72
CA ILE A 71 7.15 15.64 12.31
C ILE A 71 8.09 14.70 11.55
N ALA A 72 9.41 14.76 11.84
CA ALA A 72 10.39 13.86 11.24
C ALA A 72 10.10 12.38 11.59
N PHE A 73 9.77 12.12 12.85
CA PHE A 73 9.38 10.77 13.28
C PHE A 73 8.12 10.29 12.55
N VAL A 74 7.08 11.12 12.47
CA VAL A 74 5.84 10.79 11.73
C VAL A 74 6.13 10.57 10.25
N LEU A 75 6.98 11.40 9.64
CA LEU A 75 7.39 11.24 8.25
C LEU A 75 8.09 9.91 8.01
N ILE A 76 9.06 9.54 8.86
CA ILE A 76 9.78 8.25 8.76
C ILE A 76 8.81 7.08 8.92
N LEU A 77 7.96 7.13 9.95
CA LEU A 77 7.00 6.08 10.25
C LEU A 77 6.06 5.84 9.07
N ARG A 78 5.44 6.90 8.55
CA ARG A 78 4.51 6.84 7.42
C ARG A 78 5.19 6.51 6.09
N SER A 79 6.41 7.00 5.86
CA SER A 79 7.11 6.78 4.59
C SER A 79 7.61 5.36 4.43
N PHE A 80 8.08 4.75 5.52
CA PHE A 80 8.83 3.49 5.44
C PHE A 80 8.18 2.31 6.16
N LEU A 81 7.35 2.56 7.17
CA LEU A 81 6.82 1.49 7.99
C LEU A 81 5.35 1.22 7.70
N TYR A 82 4.47 2.17 7.98
CA TYR A 82 3.03 1.94 7.97
C TYR A 82 2.26 3.11 7.35
N GLU A 83 1.23 2.78 6.58
CA GLU A 83 0.30 3.75 6.03
C GLU A 83 -1.14 3.33 6.34
N PRO A 84 -1.92 4.18 7.05
CA PRO A 84 -3.33 3.92 7.27
C PRO A 84 -4.14 4.19 6.00
N PHE A 85 -5.05 3.27 5.67
CA PHE A 85 -6.03 3.41 4.58
C PHE A 85 -7.43 3.15 5.12
N GLN A 86 -8.40 3.86 4.58
CA GLN A 86 -9.81 3.54 4.76
C GLN A 86 -10.32 2.85 3.49
N ILE A 87 -11.05 1.76 3.66
CA ILE A 87 -11.60 0.95 2.57
C ILE A 87 -12.80 1.68 1.94
N PRO A 88 -12.72 2.13 0.67
CA PRO A 88 -13.79 2.91 0.05
C PRO A 88 -14.82 2.04 -0.69
N SER A 89 -14.52 0.77 -0.97
CA SER A 89 -15.34 -0.09 -1.84
C SER A 89 -15.48 -1.51 -1.30
N GLY A 90 -16.58 -2.17 -1.67
CA GLY A 90 -16.87 -3.55 -1.25
C GLY A 90 -16.16 -4.64 -2.06
N SER A 91 -15.16 -4.33 -2.89
CA SER A 91 -14.53 -5.31 -3.77
C SER A 91 -13.75 -6.42 -3.05
N MET A 92 -13.40 -6.20 -1.78
CA MET A 92 -12.69 -7.16 -0.93
C MET A 92 -13.57 -7.78 0.17
N MET A 93 -14.88 -7.54 0.13
CA MET A 93 -15.81 -8.25 1.02
C MET A 93 -15.76 -9.76 0.76
N PRO A 94 -15.86 -10.59 1.79
CA PRO A 94 -16.10 -10.27 3.22
C PRO A 94 -14.83 -9.95 4.00
N THR A 95 -13.65 -10.08 3.42
CA THR A 95 -12.36 -9.91 4.11
C THR A 95 -12.17 -8.49 4.65
N LEU A 96 -12.56 -7.47 3.86
CA LEU A 96 -12.50 -6.06 4.22
C LEU A 96 -13.85 -5.42 3.90
N LEU A 97 -14.44 -4.75 4.88
CA LEU A 97 -15.72 -4.08 4.74
C LEU A 97 -15.52 -2.61 4.34
N VAL A 98 -16.54 -2.04 3.69
CA VAL A 98 -16.55 -0.61 3.37
C VAL A 98 -16.53 0.20 4.66
N GLY A 99 -15.58 1.13 4.77
CA GLY A 99 -15.38 1.96 5.95
C GLY A 99 -14.32 1.46 6.92
N ASP A 100 -13.86 0.21 6.80
CA ASP A 100 -12.78 -0.33 7.63
C ASP A 100 -11.50 0.50 7.50
N PHE A 101 -10.78 0.63 8.61
CA PHE A 101 -9.44 1.17 8.64
C PHE A 101 -8.42 0.03 8.68
N ILE A 102 -7.49 0.05 7.73
CA ILE A 102 -6.40 -0.90 7.66
C ILE A 102 -5.05 -0.21 7.81
N LEU A 103 -4.08 -0.92 8.30
CA LEU A 103 -2.70 -0.46 8.38
C LEU A 103 -1.84 -1.25 7.39
N VAL A 104 -1.41 -0.57 6.34
CA VAL A 104 -0.60 -1.19 5.28
C VAL A 104 0.86 -1.21 5.69
N ASN A 105 1.45 -2.40 5.67
CA ASN A 105 2.86 -2.60 5.91
C ASN A 105 3.66 -2.31 4.63
N LYS A 106 4.53 -1.30 4.67
CA LYS A 106 5.29 -0.84 3.50
C LYS A 106 6.64 -1.51 3.32
N TYR A 107 7.20 -2.11 4.37
CA TYR A 107 8.54 -2.69 4.33
C TYR A 107 8.58 -4.15 3.87
N ASN A 108 7.47 -4.88 3.85
CA ASN A 108 7.44 -6.30 3.50
C ASN A 108 8.00 -6.59 2.10
N TYR A 109 7.67 -5.74 1.12
CA TYR A 109 8.09 -5.95 -0.27
C TYR A 109 9.21 -5.00 -0.71
N GLY A 110 9.83 -4.31 0.26
CA GLY A 110 10.96 -3.41 0.06
C GLY A 110 10.65 -1.95 0.31
N LEU A 111 11.68 -1.20 0.65
CA LEU A 111 11.57 0.23 0.96
C LEU A 111 11.61 1.05 -0.33
N ARG A 112 10.71 2.03 -0.40
CA ARG A 112 10.60 2.98 -1.51
C ARG A 112 10.73 4.41 -0.99
N ASP A 113 11.28 5.30 -1.80
CA ASP A 113 11.32 6.71 -1.45
C ASP A 113 9.89 7.30 -1.39
N PRO A 114 9.66 8.30 -0.50
CA PRO A 114 8.32 8.83 -0.27
C PRO A 114 7.78 9.72 -1.39
N ILE A 115 8.61 10.17 -2.32
CA ILE A 115 8.25 11.12 -3.39
C ILE A 115 8.13 10.40 -4.73
N PHE A 116 9.22 9.82 -5.23
CA PHE A 116 9.29 9.18 -6.55
C PHE A 116 8.95 7.69 -6.51
N ARG A 117 8.86 7.11 -5.30
CA ARG A 117 8.55 5.69 -5.06
C ARG A 117 9.53 4.70 -5.69
N HIS A 118 10.75 5.13 -5.97
CA HIS A 118 11.81 4.24 -6.41
C HIS A 118 12.16 3.26 -5.30
N LYS A 119 12.19 1.97 -5.65
CA LYS A 119 12.55 0.91 -4.71
C LYS A 119 14.07 0.87 -4.55
N PHE A 120 14.58 1.16 -3.35
CA PHE A 120 16.02 1.14 -3.05
C PHE A 120 16.46 -0.05 -2.20
N ILE A 121 15.54 -0.71 -1.48
CA ILE A 121 15.78 -1.97 -0.78
C ILE A 121 14.71 -2.97 -1.21
N SER A 122 15.12 -4.17 -1.61
CA SER A 122 14.22 -5.29 -1.90
C SER A 122 14.23 -6.24 -0.70
N ASN A 123 13.07 -6.45 -0.07
CA ASN A 123 12.96 -7.30 1.13
C ASN A 123 12.09 -8.53 0.91
N GLY A 124 11.43 -8.65 -0.23
CA GLY A 124 10.56 -9.75 -0.54
C GLY A 124 9.72 -9.50 -1.79
N SER A 125 8.87 -10.44 -2.11
CA SER A 125 7.87 -10.36 -3.17
C SER A 125 6.52 -10.87 -2.65
N PRO A 126 5.40 -10.37 -3.19
CA PRO A 126 4.07 -10.86 -2.85
C PRO A 126 3.95 -12.37 -3.06
N GLU A 127 3.34 -13.04 -2.11
CA GLU A 127 3.00 -14.46 -2.18
C GLU A 127 1.54 -14.64 -2.61
N ARG A 128 1.22 -15.83 -3.11
CA ARG A 128 -0.17 -16.17 -3.43
C ARG A 128 -1.03 -16.14 -2.17
N GLY A 129 -2.17 -15.45 -2.26
CA GLY A 129 -3.09 -15.24 -1.15
C GLY A 129 -2.84 -13.96 -0.35
N ASP A 130 -1.75 -13.23 -0.59
CA ASP A 130 -1.53 -11.94 0.06
C ASP A 130 -2.53 -10.90 -0.42
N VAL A 131 -3.02 -10.08 0.52
CA VAL A 131 -3.77 -8.87 0.19
C VAL A 131 -2.77 -7.73 0.02
N VAL A 132 -2.78 -7.12 -1.17
CA VAL A 132 -1.82 -6.08 -1.55
C VAL A 132 -2.50 -4.77 -1.91
N VAL A 133 -1.85 -3.67 -1.52
CA VAL A 133 -2.21 -2.31 -1.97
C VAL A 133 -1.22 -1.90 -3.05
N PHE A 134 -1.75 -1.45 -4.18
CA PHE A 134 -0.94 -1.05 -5.33
C PHE A 134 -1.61 0.07 -6.12
N LYS A 135 -0.86 0.71 -7.00
CA LYS A 135 -1.39 1.72 -7.91
C LYS A 135 -2.15 1.06 -9.05
N TYR A 136 -3.36 1.56 -9.32
CA TYR A 136 -4.15 1.07 -10.46
C TYR A 136 -3.39 1.26 -11.77
N PRO A 137 -3.17 0.21 -12.57
CA PRO A 137 -2.30 0.31 -13.75
C PRO A 137 -2.77 1.30 -14.81
N ILE A 138 -4.09 1.53 -14.93
CA ILE A 138 -4.66 2.46 -15.91
C ILE A 138 -4.62 3.90 -15.40
N ASP A 139 -4.84 4.12 -14.09
CA ASP A 139 -4.74 5.43 -13.46
C ASP A 139 -3.93 5.34 -12.17
N PRO A 140 -2.62 5.63 -12.20
CA PRO A 140 -1.74 5.55 -11.02
C PRO A 140 -2.06 6.53 -9.88
N ASN A 141 -3.04 7.42 -10.05
CA ASN A 141 -3.51 8.28 -8.97
C ASN A 141 -4.43 7.54 -7.98
N ILE A 142 -4.96 6.39 -8.38
CA ILE A 142 -5.89 5.57 -7.59
C ILE A 142 -5.13 4.40 -6.97
N ASP A 143 -5.35 4.18 -5.67
CA ASP A 143 -4.86 3.00 -4.96
C ASP A 143 -5.92 1.90 -4.99
N PHE A 144 -5.50 0.69 -5.39
CA PHE A 144 -6.33 -0.51 -5.37
C PHE A 144 -5.87 -1.47 -4.29
N ILE A 145 -6.83 -2.22 -3.75
CA ILE A 145 -6.59 -3.31 -2.82
C ILE A 145 -7.18 -4.58 -3.43
N LYS A 146 -6.36 -5.60 -3.63
CA LYS A 146 -6.77 -6.89 -4.18
C LYS A 146 -5.95 -8.02 -3.58
N ARG A 147 -6.40 -9.26 -3.80
CA ARG A 147 -5.67 -10.46 -3.40
C ARG A 147 -4.85 -11.02 -4.56
N VAL A 148 -3.62 -11.38 -4.28
CA VAL A 148 -2.71 -12.04 -5.24
C VAL A 148 -3.21 -13.46 -5.48
N ILE A 149 -3.58 -13.76 -6.71
CA ILE A 149 -4.05 -15.07 -7.17
C ILE A 149 -2.98 -15.77 -8.00
N GLY A 150 -2.35 -15.04 -8.93
CA GLY A 150 -1.31 -15.58 -9.81
C GLY A 150 0.02 -14.91 -9.59
N LEU A 151 1.07 -15.73 -9.54
CA LEU A 151 2.47 -15.32 -9.47
C LEU A 151 3.10 -15.26 -10.87
N PRO A 152 4.24 -14.59 -11.05
CA PRO A 152 4.93 -14.55 -12.33
C PRO A 152 5.16 -15.94 -12.94
N GLY A 153 4.70 -16.15 -14.18
CA GLY A 153 4.77 -17.41 -14.91
C GLY A 153 3.60 -18.37 -14.74
N ASP A 154 2.68 -18.07 -13.81
CA ASP A 154 1.47 -18.88 -13.66
C ASP A 154 0.51 -18.69 -14.85
N SER A 155 -0.32 -19.72 -15.09
CA SER A 155 -1.48 -19.60 -15.97
C SER A 155 -2.76 -19.70 -15.14
N ILE A 156 -3.66 -18.76 -15.34
CA ILE A 156 -4.93 -18.64 -14.61
C ILE A 156 -6.08 -18.80 -15.59
N ILE A 157 -7.10 -19.60 -15.23
CA ILE A 157 -8.37 -19.66 -15.94
C ILE A 157 -9.48 -19.30 -14.95
N TYR A 158 -10.33 -18.35 -15.33
CA TYR A 158 -11.57 -18.06 -14.60
C TYR A 158 -12.77 -18.29 -15.50
N ARG A 159 -13.47 -19.40 -15.27
CA ARG A 159 -14.57 -19.87 -16.10
C ARG A 159 -15.74 -20.34 -15.25
N ASN A 160 -16.95 -19.88 -15.58
CA ASN A 160 -18.18 -20.24 -14.85
C ASN A 160 -18.03 -20.03 -13.34
N LYS A 161 -17.40 -18.90 -12.95
CA LYS A 161 -17.08 -18.52 -11.56
C LYS A 161 -16.09 -19.45 -10.84
N LEU A 162 -15.52 -20.42 -11.53
CA LEU A 162 -14.52 -21.33 -11.00
C LEU A 162 -13.12 -20.88 -11.41
N LEU A 163 -12.19 -20.94 -10.45
CA LEU A 163 -10.80 -20.53 -10.60
C LEU A 163 -9.91 -21.77 -10.79
N TYR A 164 -9.12 -21.79 -11.85
CA TYR A 164 -8.11 -22.82 -12.11
C TYR A 164 -6.74 -22.16 -12.16
N ILE A 165 -5.77 -22.77 -11.50
CA ILE A 165 -4.40 -22.28 -11.45
C ILE A 165 -3.47 -23.38 -11.95
N LYS A 166 -2.58 -23.02 -12.88
CA LYS A 166 -1.42 -23.81 -13.26
C LYS A 166 -0.18 -23.04 -12.83
N GLN A 167 0.55 -23.57 -11.86
CA GLN A 167 1.76 -22.93 -11.37
C GLN A 167 2.84 -22.93 -12.46
N ALA A 168 3.74 -21.91 -12.38
CA ALA A 168 4.86 -21.80 -13.29
C ALA A 168 5.74 -23.06 -13.26
N CYS A 169 6.14 -23.54 -14.44
CA CYS A 169 7.06 -24.65 -14.55
C CYS A 169 8.47 -24.20 -14.13
N GLN A 170 8.99 -24.77 -13.05
CA GLN A 170 10.33 -24.49 -12.58
C GLN A 170 11.29 -25.57 -13.11
N ALA A 171 12.30 -25.16 -13.88
CA ALA A 171 13.37 -26.07 -14.24
C ALA A 171 14.21 -26.42 -12.99
N PRO A 172 14.63 -27.67 -12.76
CA PRO A 172 14.68 -28.80 -13.68
C PRO A 172 13.54 -29.84 -13.49
N GLN A 173 12.28 -29.43 -13.26
CA GLN A 173 11.18 -30.38 -13.09
C GLN A 173 10.92 -31.16 -14.38
N LEU A 174 10.90 -32.48 -14.28
CA LEU A 174 10.59 -33.39 -15.41
C LEU A 174 9.15 -33.25 -15.93
N GLN A 175 8.22 -32.75 -15.10
CA GLN A 175 6.82 -32.55 -15.48
C GLN A 175 6.34 -31.20 -14.96
N CYS A 176 5.82 -30.37 -15.87
CA CYS A 176 5.18 -29.11 -15.49
C CYS A 176 3.83 -29.36 -14.82
N PRO A 177 3.45 -28.54 -13.82
CA PRO A 177 2.13 -28.61 -13.19
C PRO A 177 1.00 -28.55 -14.21
N LYS A 178 -0.12 -29.20 -13.90
CA LYS A 178 -1.38 -29.10 -14.68
C LYS A 178 -2.26 -28.02 -14.05
N PHE A 179 -3.32 -27.64 -14.77
CA PHE A 179 -4.37 -26.82 -14.20
C PHE A 179 -5.07 -27.57 -13.07
N GLU A 180 -5.11 -26.95 -11.92
CA GLU A 180 -5.80 -27.44 -10.73
C GLU A 180 -6.96 -26.49 -10.41
N LEU A 181 -8.15 -27.08 -10.15
CA LEU A 181 -9.30 -26.33 -9.67
C LEU A 181 -9.05 -25.89 -8.23
N VAL A 182 -9.15 -24.60 -7.96
CA VAL A 182 -9.20 -24.09 -6.59
C VAL A 182 -10.53 -24.53 -5.97
N LYS A 183 -10.46 -25.32 -4.91
CA LYS A 183 -11.65 -25.83 -4.23
C LYS A 183 -12.37 -24.69 -3.52
N GLU A 184 -13.67 -24.65 -3.69
CA GLU A 184 -14.56 -23.70 -3.03
C GLU A 184 -15.60 -24.47 -2.23
N SER A 185 -15.66 -24.24 -0.93
CA SER A 185 -16.65 -24.85 -0.04
C SER A 185 -17.71 -23.83 0.33
N PHE A 186 -18.99 -24.19 0.16
CA PHE A 186 -20.12 -23.33 0.53
C PHE A 186 -20.07 -22.99 2.03
N LYS A 187 -20.26 -21.71 2.33
CA LYS A 187 -20.26 -21.22 3.72
C LYS A 187 -21.63 -20.72 4.17
N ASN A 188 -22.21 -19.76 3.43
CA ASN A 188 -23.50 -19.17 3.77
C ASN A 188 -24.15 -18.50 2.54
N LYS A 189 -25.42 -18.08 2.69
CA LYS A 189 -26.11 -17.25 1.70
C LYS A 189 -26.88 -16.14 2.41
N GLY A 190 -26.73 -14.89 1.95
CA GLY A 190 -27.49 -13.74 2.44
C GLY A 190 -26.94 -13.06 3.68
N GLU A 191 -25.77 -13.47 4.20
CA GLU A 191 -25.06 -12.71 5.23
C GLU A 191 -24.64 -11.33 4.72
N TYR A 192 -24.27 -11.26 3.45
CA TYR A 192 -23.95 -10.01 2.75
C TYR A 192 -24.92 -9.78 1.60
N SER A 193 -25.24 -8.53 1.33
CA SER A 193 -26.10 -8.14 0.22
C SER A 193 -25.60 -6.85 -0.44
N ILE A 194 -25.83 -6.76 -1.77
CA ILE A 194 -25.59 -5.53 -2.55
C ILE A 194 -26.87 -5.22 -3.29
N ASN A 195 -27.38 -3.98 -3.17
CA ASN A 195 -28.64 -3.56 -3.79
C ASN A 195 -29.81 -4.53 -3.50
N GLN A 196 -29.93 -5.02 -2.26
CA GLN A 196 -30.92 -6.00 -1.79
C GLN A 196 -30.75 -7.41 -2.39
N GLN A 197 -29.70 -7.65 -3.17
CA GLN A 197 -29.33 -8.96 -3.71
C GLN A 197 -28.47 -9.71 -2.70
N ALA A 198 -28.92 -10.88 -2.26
CA ALA A 198 -28.17 -11.73 -1.35
C ALA A 198 -26.98 -12.38 -2.06
N LEU A 199 -25.77 -12.21 -1.49
CA LEU A 199 -24.56 -12.85 -1.98
C LEU A 199 -24.36 -14.23 -1.37
N ILE A 200 -23.63 -15.09 -2.07
CA ILE A 200 -23.27 -16.43 -1.62
C ILE A 200 -21.82 -16.42 -1.18
N GLY A 201 -21.60 -16.79 0.09
CA GLY A 201 -20.27 -16.93 0.66
C GLY A 201 -19.70 -18.33 0.44
N TYR A 202 -18.46 -18.39 0.00
CA TYR A 202 -17.64 -19.59 -0.10
C TYR A 202 -16.32 -19.39 0.59
N THR A 203 -15.71 -20.47 1.09
CA THR A 203 -14.31 -20.51 1.45
C THR A 203 -13.52 -21.07 0.27
N SER A 204 -12.57 -20.31 -0.24
CA SER A 204 -11.69 -20.66 -1.35
C SER A 204 -10.36 -21.17 -0.81
N ASP A 205 -10.04 -22.42 -1.11
CA ASP A 205 -8.83 -23.11 -0.63
C ASP A 205 -7.70 -22.98 -1.66
N MET A 206 -7.01 -21.83 -1.61
CA MET A 206 -5.80 -21.66 -2.42
C MET A 206 -4.59 -22.35 -1.77
N PRO A 207 -3.59 -22.76 -2.56
CA PRO A 207 -2.33 -23.24 -2.01
C PRO A 207 -1.77 -22.25 -0.96
N ASN A 208 -1.56 -22.74 0.25
CA ASN A 208 -1.01 -22.04 1.41
C ASN A 208 -1.94 -21.11 2.20
N LYS A 209 -3.05 -20.60 1.63
CA LYS A 209 -3.94 -19.67 2.34
C LYS A 209 -5.40 -19.83 1.90
N SER A 210 -6.25 -20.33 2.78
CA SER A 210 -7.70 -20.26 2.59
C SER A 210 -8.23 -18.87 2.89
N HIS A 211 -9.26 -18.44 2.17
CA HIS A 211 -9.94 -17.16 2.40
C HIS A 211 -11.39 -17.22 1.95
N ASP A 212 -12.20 -16.35 2.51
CA ASP A 212 -13.60 -16.25 2.14
C ASP A 212 -13.80 -15.39 0.90
N ILE A 213 -14.75 -15.76 0.07
CA ILE A 213 -15.14 -15.04 -1.15
C ILE A 213 -16.65 -14.88 -1.21
N LEU A 214 -17.11 -13.87 -1.95
CA LEU A 214 -18.51 -13.65 -2.27
C LEU A 214 -18.75 -13.82 -3.77
N ILE A 215 -19.84 -14.50 -4.10
CA ILE A 215 -20.32 -14.70 -5.46
C ILE A 215 -21.76 -14.21 -5.54
N ASP A 216 -22.09 -13.48 -6.60
CA ASP A 216 -23.45 -13.05 -6.94
C ASP A 216 -23.98 -13.98 -8.05
N ASP A 217 -24.96 -14.81 -7.73
CA ASP A 217 -25.53 -15.79 -8.66
C ASP A 217 -26.33 -15.18 -9.81
N GLN A 218 -26.70 -13.90 -9.70
CA GLN A 218 -27.44 -13.16 -10.74
C GLN A 218 -26.52 -12.51 -11.77
N ILE A 219 -25.27 -12.23 -11.42
CA ILE A 219 -24.31 -11.62 -12.33
C ILE A 219 -23.60 -12.74 -13.11
N ASN A 220 -23.67 -12.66 -14.44
CA ASN A 220 -22.86 -13.50 -15.31
C ASN A 220 -22.05 -12.63 -16.27
N VAL A 221 -20.75 -12.52 -16.01
CA VAL A 221 -19.83 -11.77 -16.87
C VAL A 221 -19.24 -12.73 -17.91
N PRO A 222 -19.59 -12.59 -19.19
CA PRO A 222 -19.01 -13.44 -20.23
C PRO A 222 -17.52 -13.12 -20.42
N ALA A 223 -16.74 -14.13 -20.79
CA ALA A 223 -15.28 -13.99 -20.96
C ALA A 223 -14.88 -12.94 -22.02
N SER A 224 -15.79 -12.55 -22.93
CA SER A 224 -15.58 -11.49 -23.89
C SER A 224 -15.42 -10.09 -23.27
N PHE A 225 -15.87 -9.92 -22.02
CA PHE A 225 -15.69 -8.68 -21.27
C PHE A 225 -14.33 -8.61 -20.57
N TYR A 226 -13.62 -9.73 -20.46
CA TYR A 226 -12.28 -9.71 -19.88
C TYR A 226 -11.29 -8.98 -20.80
N CYS A 227 -10.35 -8.28 -20.21
CA CYS A 227 -9.38 -7.44 -20.93
C CYS A 227 -9.98 -6.25 -21.72
N ARG A 228 -11.20 -5.86 -21.42
CA ARG A 228 -11.86 -4.76 -22.15
C ARG A 228 -11.28 -3.40 -21.83
N ASP A 229 -10.88 -3.19 -20.57
CA ASP A 229 -10.42 -1.91 -20.07
C ASP A 229 -8.88 -1.74 -20.21
N SER A 230 -8.21 -2.75 -20.77
CA SER A 230 -6.76 -2.73 -20.95
C SER A 230 -6.38 -1.86 -22.13
N GLY A 231 -6.08 -0.59 -21.87
CA GLY A 231 -5.30 0.23 -22.79
C GLY A 231 -3.83 -0.25 -22.95
N ILE A 232 -3.44 -1.28 -22.23
CA ILE A 232 -2.11 -1.87 -22.19
C ILE A 232 -2.21 -3.27 -22.80
N ASN A 233 -1.39 -3.58 -23.80
CA ASN A 233 -1.27 -4.88 -24.49
C ASN A 233 -0.83 -6.05 -23.59
N LEU A 234 -0.88 -5.89 -22.26
CA LEU A 234 -0.43 -6.89 -21.29
C LEU A 234 -1.55 -7.82 -20.79
N CYS A 235 -2.81 -7.52 -21.09
CA CYS A 235 -3.90 -8.32 -20.54
C CYS A 235 -4.06 -9.68 -21.23
N ARG A 236 -3.83 -9.77 -22.53
CA ARG A 236 -3.90 -11.02 -23.30
C ARG A 236 -2.58 -11.31 -23.95
N GLN A 237 -2.23 -12.58 -23.93
CA GLN A 237 -1.06 -13.08 -24.63
C GLN A 237 -1.50 -13.91 -25.83
N GLU A 238 -0.67 -13.88 -26.88
CA GLU A 238 -0.91 -14.62 -28.11
C GLU A 238 -1.10 -16.13 -27.82
N GLY A 239 -2.13 -16.73 -28.35
CA GLY A 239 -2.44 -18.16 -28.16
C GLY A 239 -3.27 -18.50 -26.93
N THR A 240 -3.63 -17.54 -26.07
CA THR A 240 -4.52 -17.80 -24.92
C THR A 240 -6.00 -17.68 -25.27
N LYS A 241 -6.86 -18.43 -24.55
CA LYS A 241 -8.33 -18.28 -24.65
C LYS A 241 -8.78 -17.00 -23.93
N GLN A 242 -10.04 -16.61 -24.17
CA GLN A 242 -10.59 -15.36 -23.60
C GLN A 242 -10.63 -15.34 -22.07
N ASP A 243 -10.69 -16.50 -21.44
CA ASP A 243 -10.77 -16.71 -19.99
C ASP A 243 -9.44 -17.21 -19.39
N GLU A 244 -8.35 -17.22 -20.18
CA GLU A 244 -7.02 -17.67 -19.78
C GLU A 244 -6.03 -16.51 -19.78
N PHE A 245 -5.26 -16.41 -18.68
CA PHE A 245 -4.29 -15.38 -18.43
C PHE A 245 -2.95 -16.02 -18.06
N ILE A 246 -1.86 -15.66 -18.74
CA ILE A 246 -0.50 -16.07 -18.37
C ILE A 246 0.19 -14.88 -17.74
N VAL A 247 0.59 -15.00 -16.49
CA VAL A 247 1.18 -13.91 -15.71
C VAL A 247 2.60 -13.62 -16.20
N PRO A 248 2.90 -12.42 -16.73
CA PRO A 248 4.25 -12.08 -17.18
C PRO A 248 5.26 -12.02 -16.06
N LYS A 249 6.55 -12.07 -16.38
CA LYS A 249 7.62 -11.87 -15.40
C LYS A 249 7.50 -10.48 -14.76
N GLY A 250 7.61 -10.44 -13.44
CA GLY A 250 7.54 -9.19 -12.67
C GLY A 250 6.14 -8.65 -12.44
N HIS A 251 5.09 -9.35 -12.89
CA HIS A 251 3.69 -8.97 -12.72
C HIS A 251 2.94 -10.00 -11.87
N TYR A 252 1.78 -9.61 -11.39
CA TYR A 252 0.90 -10.43 -10.57
C TYR A 252 -0.51 -10.39 -11.11
N PHE A 253 -1.23 -11.51 -11.02
CA PHE A 253 -2.66 -11.55 -11.29
C PHE A 253 -3.41 -11.43 -9.96
N VAL A 254 -4.23 -10.41 -9.84
CA VAL A 254 -4.95 -10.12 -8.60
C VAL A 254 -6.46 -10.12 -8.82
N MET A 255 -7.20 -10.57 -7.79
CA MET A 255 -8.67 -10.55 -7.81
C MET A 255 -9.21 -9.97 -6.51
N GLY A 256 -10.43 -9.43 -6.57
CA GLY A 256 -11.18 -9.11 -5.36
C GLY A 256 -11.84 -10.34 -4.76
N ASP A 257 -12.00 -10.35 -3.45
CA ASP A 257 -12.69 -11.43 -2.74
C ASP A 257 -14.20 -11.39 -3.03
N ASN A 258 -14.79 -10.22 -3.31
CA ASN A 258 -16.13 -10.07 -3.84
C ASN A 258 -16.11 -10.19 -5.37
N ARG A 259 -16.06 -11.40 -5.84
CA ARG A 259 -15.74 -11.83 -7.21
C ARG A 259 -16.47 -11.05 -8.30
N ASP A 260 -17.79 -10.99 -8.23
CA ASP A 260 -18.61 -10.37 -9.28
C ASP A 260 -18.74 -8.85 -9.17
N HIS A 261 -18.37 -8.29 -7.99
CA HIS A 261 -18.38 -6.86 -7.70
C HIS A 261 -16.96 -6.28 -7.56
N SER A 262 -15.99 -6.82 -8.32
CA SER A 262 -14.60 -6.37 -8.32
C SER A 262 -14.11 -6.07 -9.72
N ALA A 263 -13.60 -4.86 -9.92
CA ALA A 263 -12.72 -4.53 -11.04
C ALA A 263 -11.29 -4.98 -10.68
N ASP A 264 -10.77 -5.99 -11.40
CA ASP A 264 -9.48 -6.62 -11.10
C ASP A 264 -8.77 -7.10 -12.37
N SER A 265 -7.72 -7.90 -12.24
CA SER A 265 -6.88 -8.35 -13.34
C SER A 265 -7.64 -9.04 -14.48
N ARG A 266 -8.84 -9.55 -14.22
CA ARG A 266 -9.69 -10.09 -15.29
C ARG A 266 -10.07 -9.04 -16.34
N PHE A 267 -10.15 -7.78 -15.96
CA PHE A 267 -10.62 -6.67 -16.79
C PHE A 267 -9.49 -5.80 -17.33
N TRP A 268 -8.46 -5.54 -16.55
CA TRP A 268 -7.37 -4.63 -16.90
C TRP A 268 -5.99 -5.30 -17.04
N GLY A 269 -5.87 -6.61 -16.71
CA GLY A 269 -4.62 -7.38 -16.87
C GLY A 269 -3.68 -7.32 -15.68
N PHE A 270 -2.39 -7.03 -15.92
CA PHE A 270 -1.31 -7.22 -14.95
C PHE A 270 -0.66 -5.92 -14.51
#